data_882e982681d9bffd8c0d551f886caa82
#
_entry.id   882e982681d9bffd8c0d551f886caa82
#
_cell.length_a   1.000
_cell.length_b   1.000
_cell.length_c   1.000
_cell.angle_alpha   90.00
_cell.angle_beta   90.00
_cell.angle_gamma   90.00
#
_symmetry.space_group_name_H-M   'P 1'
#
loop_
_entity.id
_entity.type
_entity.pdbx_description
1 polymer ?
#
loop_
_entity_poly.entity_id
_entity_poly.type
_entity_poly.pdbx_seq_one_letter_code
_entity_poly.pdbx_strand_id
1 'polypeptide(L)'
;MAMDVPRALEQIAEIHNTLAKAEVYRGYRSVPLAASGLVGFGAAWLQPEALSTSDPVGFVIYWTIVAFVGGAVGASEILYNYVVNDDEIGRRRTRQVTGQFLPSLLAGVIVTISLLHLSASLVPLLPGLWAICFGLGTFASRPYLPKATTLVAFYYYVAGIAIIWTAEAPNAMSGWHVGLTFGIGQLIGAGVLYWQIERTTTSRRHDDAKEEDRES
;
A
#
# COMPACT_ATOMS: atom_id res chain seq x y z
N MET A 1 -48.54 -8.57 16.71
CA MET A 1 -47.40 -7.67 16.50
C MET A 1 -46.69 -8.17 15.24
N ALA A 2 -47.11 -7.71 14.06
CA ALA A 2 -46.55 -8.13 12.81
C ALA A 2 -45.16 -7.44 12.65
N MET A 3 -44.13 -8.22 12.65
CA MET A 3 -42.80 -7.72 12.33
C MET A 3 -42.81 -7.24 10.88
N ASP A 4 -42.43 -5.98 10.66
CA ASP A 4 -42.46 -5.32 9.37
C ASP A 4 -41.36 -5.98 8.50
N VAL A 5 -41.72 -6.91 7.63
CA VAL A 5 -40.78 -7.71 6.80
C VAL A 5 -39.78 -6.83 6.02
N PRO A 6 -40.20 -5.68 5.48
CA PRO A 6 -39.25 -4.75 4.85
C PRO A 6 -38.16 -4.25 5.82
N ARG A 7 -38.52 -3.90 7.04
CA ARG A 7 -37.56 -3.46 8.08
C ARG A 7 -36.58 -4.56 8.50
N ALA A 8 -37.09 -5.80 8.60
CA ALA A 8 -36.23 -6.94 8.92
C ALA A 8 -35.21 -7.22 7.79
N LEU A 9 -35.62 -7.11 6.53
CA LEU A 9 -34.72 -7.26 5.37
C LEU A 9 -33.68 -6.14 5.30
N GLU A 10 -34.07 -4.91 5.65
CA GLU A 10 -33.15 -3.77 5.70
C GLU A 10 -32.10 -3.93 6.82
N GLN A 11 -32.52 -4.40 8.00
CA GLN A 11 -31.59 -4.73 9.09
C GLN A 11 -30.66 -5.88 8.74
N ILE A 12 -31.13 -6.92 8.07
CA ILE A 12 -30.29 -8.03 7.60
C ILE A 12 -29.27 -7.52 6.57
N ALA A 13 -29.68 -6.67 5.64
CA ALA A 13 -28.79 -6.06 4.66
C ALA A 13 -27.73 -5.16 5.33
N GLU A 14 -28.11 -4.41 6.37
CA GLU A 14 -27.19 -3.58 7.15
C GLU A 14 -26.20 -4.41 7.97
N ILE A 15 -26.66 -5.51 8.59
CA ILE A 15 -25.81 -6.49 9.29
C ILE A 15 -24.85 -7.15 8.31
N HIS A 16 -25.32 -7.59 7.14
CA HIS A 16 -24.46 -8.15 6.10
C HIS A 16 -23.41 -7.16 5.59
N ASN A 17 -23.79 -5.91 5.38
CA ASN A 17 -22.84 -4.85 5.02
C ASN A 17 -21.82 -4.57 6.13
N THR A 18 -22.25 -4.63 7.38
CA THR A 18 -21.37 -4.41 8.54
C THR A 18 -20.42 -5.60 8.74
N LEU A 19 -20.91 -6.83 8.59
CA LEU A 19 -20.08 -8.04 8.62
C LEU A 19 -19.09 -8.08 7.44
N ALA A 20 -19.54 -7.69 6.23
CA ALA A 20 -18.67 -7.58 5.07
C ALA A 20 -17.56 -6.52 5.25
N LYS A 21 -17.83 -5.43 5.97
CA LYS A 21 -16.83 -4.42 6.36
C LYS A 21 -15.90 -4.91 7.46
N ALA A 22 -16.39 -5.77 8.37
CA ALA A 22 -15.61 -6.32 9.48
C ALA A 22 -14.64 -7.43 9.03
N GLU A 23 -14.89 -8.04 7.87
CA GLU A 23 -14.01 -9.05 7.31
C GLU A 23 -12.83 -8.36 6.60
N VAL A 24 -11.66 -8.40 7.24
CA VAL A 24 -10.42 -7.85 6.70
C VAL A 24 -10.13 -8.47 5.32
N TYR A 25 -9.83 -7.60 4.35
CA TYR A 25 -9.47 -8.03 3.00
C TYR A 25 -8.23 -8.93 3.02
N ARG A 26 -8.38 -10.19 2.62
CA ARG A 26 -7.34 -11.23 2.66
C ARG A 26 -6.58 -11.39 1.35
N GLY A 27 -6.87 -10.58 0.33
CA GLY A 27 -6.20 -10.63 -0.97
C GLY A 27 -4.78 -10.03 -0.97
N TYR A 28 -4.41 -9.36 0.11
CA TYR A 28 -3.05 -8.82 0.31
C TYR A 28 -2.20 -9.86 1.02
N ARG A 29 -1.09 -10.28 0.41
CA ARG A 29 -0.09 -11.14 1.05
C ARG A 29 1.20 -10.40 1.34
N SER A 30 1.92 -10.88 2.35
CA SER A 30 3.15 -10.28 2.83
C SER A 30 4.31 -10.39 1.84
N VAL A 31 4.41 -11.51 1.12
CA VAL A 31 5.56 -11.80 0.24
C VAL A 31 5.67 -10.82 -0.95
N PRO A 32 4.61 -10.57 -1.76
CA PRO A 32 4.71 -9.59 -2.85
C PRO A 32 5.02 -8.18 -2.36
N LEU A 33 4.47 -7.81 -1.19
CA LEU A 33 4.72 -6.50 -0.61
C LEU A 33 6.18 -6.38 -0.14
N ALA A 34 6.73 -7.40 0.50
CA ALA A 34 8.15 -7.43 0.86
C ALA A 34 9.05 -7.38 -0.38
N ALA A 35 8.72 -8.13 -1.44
CA ALA A 35 9.45 -8.12 -2.70
C ALA A 35 9.44 -6.72 -3.35
N SER A 36 8.31 -6.01 -3.32
CA SER A 36 8.21 -4.61 -3.75
C SER A 36 9.18 -3.70 -2.97
N GLY A 37 9.29 -3.91 -1.65
CA GLY A 37 10.26 -3.19 -0.81
C GLY A 37 11.73 -3.44 -1.24
N LEU A 38 12.05 -4.69 -1.56
CA LEU A 38 13.39 -5.05 -2.05
C LEU A 38 13.69 -4.42 -3.41
N VAL A 39 12.70 -4.28 -4.30
CA VAL A 39 12.84 -3.52 -5.55
C VAL A 39 13.26 -2.08 -5.26
N GLY A 40 12.65 -1.43 -4.27
CA GLY A 40 13.02 -0.06 -3.85
C GLY A 40 14.48 0.03 -3.36
N PHE A 41 14.94 -0.91 -2.53
CA PHE A 41 16.35 -0.95 -2.09
C PHE A 41 17.30 -1.20 -3.25
N GLY A 42 17.00 -2.17 -4.12
CA GLY A 42 17.82 -2.46 -5.30
C GLY A 42 17.93 -1.26 -6.24
N ALA A 43 16.82 -0.56 -6.45
CA ALA A 43 16.80 0.66 -7.25
C ALA A 43 17.63 1.79 -6.62
N ALA A 44 17.59 1.96 -5.30
CA ALA A 44 18.44 2.95 -4.63
C ALA A 44 19.93 2.66 -4.79
N TRP A 45 20.29 1.39 -4.74
CA TRP A 45 21.67 0.94 -4.97
C TRP A 45 22.12 1.15 -6.42
N LEU A 46 21.22 0.93 -7.38
CA LEU A 46 21.51 1.00 -8.81
C LEU A 46 21.34 2.41 -9.40
N GLN A 47 20.88 3.39 -8.61
CA GLN A 47 20.65 4.75 -9.13
C GLN A 47 21.96 5.37 -9.63
N PRO A 48 22.02 5.81 -10.91
CA PRO A 48 23.18 6.51 -11.44
C PRO A 48 23.45 7.83 -10.68
N GLU A 49 24.72 8.13 -10.42
CA GLU A 49 25.13 9.35 -9.67
C GLU A 49 24.67 10.64 -10.36
N ALA A 50 24.66 10.67 -11.69
CA ALA A 50 24.17 11.81 -12.46
C ALA A 50 22.72 12.21 -12.11
N LEU A 51 21.85 11.25 -11.77
CA LEU A 51 20.47 11.50 -11.36
C LEU A 51 20.39 12.18 -9.98
N SER A 52 21.40 11.97 -9.14
CA SER A 52 21.47 12.59 -7.82
C SER A 52 21.97 14.04 -7.84
N THR A 53 22.72 14.42 -8.87
CA THR A 53 23.50 15.67 -8.87
C THR A 53 23.07 16.68 -9.92
N SER A 54 22.68 16.25 -11.12
CA SER A 54 22.56 17.15 -12.28
C SER A 54 21.33 16.90 -13.17
N ASP A 55 20.58 15.81 -12.98
CA ASP A 55 19.44 15.46 -13.83
C ASP A 55 18.14 15.23 -13.03
N PRO A 56 17.45 16.29 -12.61
CA PRO A 56 16.18 16.17 -11.88
C PRO A 56 15.08 15.47 -12.67
N VAL A 57 15.02 15.65 -13.98
CA VAL A 57 14.01 15.00 -14.83
C VAL A 57 14.28 13.50 -14.92
N GLY A 58 15.54 13.12 -15.17
CA GLY A 58 15.95 11.73 -15.17
C GLY A 58 15.70 11.04 -13.83
N PHE A 59 15.91 11.73 -12.71
CA PHE A 59 15.56 11.24 -11.38
C PHE A 59 14.08 10.89 -11.27
N VAL A 60 13.20 11.80 -11.70
CA VAL A 60 11.74 11.55 -11.64
C VAL A 60 11.33 10.39 -12.56
N ILE A 61 11.87 10.33 -13.78
CA ILE A 61 11.59 9.23 -14.71
C ILE A 61 12.03 7.89 -14.11
N TYR A 62 13.25 7.82 -13.59
CA TYR A 62 13.81 6.62 -12.98
C TYR A 62 12.91 6.11 -11.85
N TRP A 63 12.58 6.96 -10.88
CA TRP A 63 11.76 6.56 -9.74
C TRP A 63 10.29 6.31 -10.10
N THR A 64 9.78 6.93 -11.15
CA THR A 64 8.46 6.59 -11.70
C THR A 64 8.44 5.17 -12.27
N ILE A 65 9.48 4.79 -13.04
CA ILE A 65 9.61 3.41 -13.55
C ILE A 65 9.73 2.41 -12.39
N VAL A 66 10.56 2.72 -11.39
CA VAL A 66 10.71 1.89 -10.18
C VAL A 66 9.37 1.74 -9.44
N ALA A 67 8.61 2.81 -9.31
CA ALA A 67 7.29 2.79 -8.68
C ALA A 67 6.30 1.89 -9.44
N PHE A 68 6.30 1.92 -10.78
CA PHE A 68 5.49 1.02 -11.59
C PHE A 68 5.92 -0.45 -11.43
N VAL A 69 7.22 -0.74 -11.45
CA VAL A 69 7.74 -2.10 -11.27
C VAL A 69 7.41 -2.60 -9.85
N GLY A 70 7.73 -1.82 -8.82
CA GLY A 70 7.44 -2.17 -7.43
C GLY A 70 5.94 -2.32 -7.18
N GLY A 71 5.13 -1.43 -7.75
CA GLY A 71 3.68 -1.50 -7.70
C GLY A 71 3.12 -2.75 -8.37
N ALA A 72 3.63 -3.12 -9.54
CA ALA A 72 3.23 -4.35 -10.24
C ALA A 72 3.61 -5.60 -9.44
N VAL A 73 4.82 -5.63 -8.84
CA VAL A 73 5.25 -6.72 -7.95
C VAL A 73 4.35 -6.81 -6.72
N GLY A 74 4.14 -5.69 -6.01
CA GLY A 74 3.30 -5.66 -4.82
C GLY A 74 1.83 -6.00 -5.07
N ALA A 75 1.31 -5.63 -6.24
CA ALA A 75 -0.07 -5.91 -6.65
C ALA A 75 -0.26 -7.25 -7.38
N SER A 76 0.83 -7.98 -7.67
CA SER A 76 0.81 -9.16 -8.53
C SER A 76 -0.21 -10.22 -8.08
N GLU A 77 -0.25 -10.50 -6.79
CA GLU A 77 -1.16 -11.50 -6.24
C GLU A 77 -2.61 -11.01 -6.16
N ILE A 78 -2.80 -9.71 -5.90
CA ILE A 78 -4.13 -9.08 -5.93
C ILE A 78 -4.70 -9.19 -7.35
N LEU A 79 -3.89 -8.87 -8.37
CA LEU A 79 -4.29 -8.97 -9.77
C LEU A 79 -4.58 -10.43 -10.16
N TYR A 80 -3.72 -11.37 -9.75
CA TYR A 80 -3.91 -12.79 -10.02
C TYR A 80 -5.21 -13.29 -9.40
N ASN A 81 -5.44 -13.01 -8.12
CA ASN A 81 -6.67 -13.41 -7.44
C ASN A 81 -7.91 -12.76 -8.06
N TYR A 82 -7.85 -11.47 -8.37
CA TYR A 82 -8.95 -10.74 -9.02
C TYR A 82 -9.37 -11.35 -10.35
N VAL A 83 -8.41 -11.84 -11.14
CA VAL A 83 -8.67 -12.39 -12.49
C VAL A 83 -9.06 -13.87 -12.43
N VAL A 84 -8.39 -14.66 -11.57
CA VAL A 84 -8.46 -16.13 -11.62
C VAL A 84 -9.32 -16.73 -10.51
N ASN A 85 -9.17 -16.23 -9.28
CA ASN A 85 -9.69 -16.93 -8.08
C ASN A 85 -10.87 -16.24 -7.41
N ASP A 86 -11.03 -14.91 -7.57
CA ASP A 86 -12.03 -14.18 -6.82
C ASP A 86 -13.45 -14.40 -7.36
N ASP A 87 -14.36 -14.63 -6.42
CA ASP A 87 -15.79 -14.51 -6.63
C ASP A 87 -16.21 -13.01 -6.75
N GLU A 88 -17.49 -12.76 -6.95
CA GLU A 88 -18.01 -11.41 -7.13
C GLU A 88 -17.79 -10.51 -5.89
N ILE A 89 -17.75 -11.10 -4.69
CA ILE A 89 -17.52 -10.40 -3.42
C ILE A 89 -16.05 -9.99 -3.29
N GLY A 90 -15.12 -10.89 -3.60
CA GLY A 90 -13.68 -10.61 -3.59
C GLY A 90 -13.32 -9.48 -4.57
N ARG A 91 -13.83 -9.55 -5.80
CA ARG A 91 -13.63 -8.49 -6.82
C ARG A 91 -14.18 -7.14 -6.38
N ARG A 92 -15.35 -7.10 -5.75
CA ARG A 92 -15.94 -5.88 -5.22
C ARG A 92 -15.05 -5.25 -4.14
N ARG A 93 -14.50 -6.07 -3.23
CA ARG A 93 -13.60 -5.62 -2.17
C ARG A 93 -12.29 -5.07 -2.73
N THR A 94 -11.66 -5.78 -3.66
CA THR A 94 -10.45 -5.31 -4.36
C THR A 94 -10.69 -3.94 -4.99
N ARG A 95 -11.80 -3.76 -5.68
CA ARG A 95 -12.18 -2.48 -6.30
C ARG A 95 -12.36 -1.36 -5.26
N GLN A 96 -12.92 -1.67 -4.10
CA GLN A 96 -13.10 -0.69 -3.02
C GLN A 96 -11.76 -0.24 -2.43
N VAL A 97 -10.84 -1.18 -2.12
CA VAL A 97 -9.51 -0.86 -1.62
C VAL A 97 -8.73 -0.01 -2.62
N THR A 98 -8.68 -0.47 -3.87
CA THR A 98 -7.98 0.23 -4.96
C THR A 98 -8.60 1.60 -5.22
N GLY A 99 -9.92 1.71 -5.21
CA GLY A 99 -10.64 2.97 -5.40
C GLY A 99 -10.36 4.01 -4.30
N GLN A 100 -10.08 3.60 -3.08
CA GLN A 100 -9.67 4.51 -2.00
C GLN A 100 -8.19 4.93 -2.11
N PHE A 101 -7.35 4.07 -2.67
CA PHE A 101 -5.93 4.34 -2.80
C PHE A 101 -5.59 5.21 -4.03
N LEU A 102 -6.30 5.00 -5.13
CA LEU A 102 -6.04 5.62 -6.43
C LEU A 102 -6.03 7.16 -6.42
N PRO A 103 -6.96 7.87 -5.74
CA PRO A 103 -6.93 9.33 -5.69
C PRO A 103 -5.63 9.89 -5.12
N SER A 104 -5.03 9.23 -4.14
CA SER A 104 -3.75 9.64 -3.55
C SER A 104 -2.58 9.45 -4.51
N LEU A 105 -2.58 8.39 -5.33
CA LEU A 105 -1.60 8.21 -6.40
C LEU A 105 -1.75 9.28 -7.48
N LEU A 106 -2.98 9.60 -7.88
CA LEU A 106 -3.26 10.69 -8.84
C LEU A 106 -2.78 12.03 -8.30
N ALA A 107 -2.99 12.31 -7.02
CA ALA A 107 -2.44 13.51 -6.38
C ALA A 107 -0.91 13.56 -6.49
N GLY A 108 -0.23 12.43 -6.25
CA GLY A 108 1.22 12.32 -6.44
C GLY A 108 1.67 12.64 -7.86
N VAL A 109 0.95 12.12 -8.87
CA VAL A 109 1.24 12.41 -10.30
C VAL A 109 1.03 13.91 -10.60
N ILE A 110 -0.09 14.49 -10.16
CA ILE A 110 -0.39 15.92 -10.38
C ILE A 110 0.68 16.80 -9.74
N VAL A 111 1.06 16.51 -8.51
CA VAL A 111 2.14 17.24 -7.79
C VAL A 111 3.46 17.11 -8.55
N THR A 112 3.81 15.93 -9.04
CA THR A 112 5.04 15.68 -9.79
C THR A 112 5.09 16.54 -11.06
N ILE A 113 4.03 16.49 -11.88
CA ILE A 113 3.94 17.30 -13.11
C ILE A 113 4.00 18.80 -12.79
N SER A 114 3.27 19.22 -11.74
CA SER A 114 3.22 20.64 -11.34
C SER A 114 4.58 21.16 -10.92
N LEU A 115 5.32 20.44 -10.08
CA LEU A 115 6.63 20.87 -9.61
C LEU A 115 7.67 20.85 -10.74
N LEU A 116 7.67 19.86 -11.62
CA LEU A 116 8.53 19.84 -12.80
C LEU A 116 8.26 21.02 -13.73
N HIS A 117 6.99 21.40 -13.89
CA HIS A 117 6.61 22.56 -14.71
C HIS A 117 7.02 23.90 -14.09
N LEU A 118 6.93 24.00 -12.77
CA LEU A 118 7.28 25.23 -12.05
C LEU A 118 8.78 25.47 -12.01
N SER A 119 9.55 24.52 -11.52
CA SER A 119 11.02 24.61 -11.45
C SER A 119 11.67 23.27 -11.10
N ALA A 120 12.74 22.92 -11.79
CA ALA A 120 13.58 21.78 -11.47
C ALA A 120 14.16 21.81 -10.04
N SER A 121 14.34 23.00 -9.47
CA SER A 121 14.81 23.17 -8.09
C SER A 121 13.83 22.65 -7.02
N LEU A 122 12.59 22.40 -7.38
CA LEU A 122 11.57 21.85 -6.48
C LEU A 122 11.53 20.31 -6.49
N VAL A 123 12.23 19.66 -7.42
CA VAL A 123 12.28 18.19 -7.53
C VAL A 123 12.76 17.51 -6.23
N PRO A 124 13.71 18.05 -5.46
CA PRO A 124 14.11 17.48 -4.17
C PRO A 124 12.98 17.29 -3.15
N LEU A 125 11.86 18.00 -3.29
CA LEU A 125 10.68 17.84 -2.44
C LEU A 125 9.86 16.59 -2.78
N LEU A 126 9.98 16.10 -4.03
CA LEU A 126 9.13 15.02 -4.54
C LEU A 126 9.20 13.71 -3.74
N PRO A 127 10.37 13.20 -3.32
CA PRO A 127 10.43 11.98 -2.53
C PRO A 127 9.57 12.04 -1.27
N GLY A 128 9.63 13.16 -0.54
CA GLY A 128 8.81 13.36 0.65
C GLY A 128 7.32 13.52 0.34
N LEU A 129 6.97 14.23 -0.72
CA LEU A 129 5.59 14.40 -1.16
C LEU A 129 4.99 13.08 -1.65
N TRP A 130 5.75 12.24 -2.37
CA TRP A 130 5.33 10.89 -2.76
C TRP A 130 5.05 10.02 -1.53
N ALA A 131 5.91 10.08 -0.51
CA ALA A 131 5.71 9.35 0.73
C ALA A 131 4.42 9.79 1.43
N ILE A 132 4.16 11.10 1.53
CA ILE A 132 2.92 11.63 2.12
C ILE A 132 1.70 11.19 1.31
N CYS A 133 1.72 11.31 -0.02
CA CYS A 133 0.62 10.86 -0.87
C CYS A 133 0.35 9.35 -0.71
N PHE A 134 1.40 8.54 -0.64
CA PHE A 134 1.28 7.10 -0.42
C PHE A 134 0.70 6.79 0.98
N GLY A 135 1.15 7.50 2.00
CA GLY A 135 0.60 7.43 3.35
C GLY A 135 -0.90 7.78 3.40
N LEU A 136 -1.32 8.82 2.66
CA LEU A 136 -2.73 9.21 2.53
C LEU A 136 -3.57 8.08 1.90
N GLY A 137 -3.07 7.46 0.84
CA GLY A 137 -3.73 6.32 0.19
C GLY A 137 -3.85 5.13 1.13
N THR A 138 -2.78 4.80 1.85
CA THR A 138 -2.77 3.74 2.86
C THR A 138 -3.78 4.02 3.98
N PHE A 139 -3.82 5.26 4.47
CA PHE A 139 -4.77 5.68 5.49
C PHE A 139 -6.22 5.66 5.00
N ALA A 140 -6.49 6.11 3.78
CA ALA A 140 -7.83 6.06 3.18
C ALA A 140 -8.34 4.63 3.01
N SER A 141 -7.45 3.67 2.73
CA SER A 141 -7.79 2.26 2.56
C SER A 141 -7.97 1.49 3.88
N ARG A 142 -7.70 2.10 5.04
CA ARG A 142 -7.75 1.45 6.36
C ARG A 142 -9.08 0.76 6.72
N PRO A 143 -10.28 1.21 6.24
CA PRO A 143 -11.52 0.52 6.58
C PRO A 143 -11.59 -0.92 6.08
N TYR A 144 -10.75 -1.26 5.09
CA TYR A 144 -10.71 -2.56 4.44
C TYR A 144 -9.44 -3.36 4.80
N LEU A 145 -8.50 -2.74 5.50
CA LEU A 145 -7.20 -3.31 5.86
C LEU A 145 -7.09 -3.55 7.38
N PRO A 146 -6.14 -4.38 7.83
CA PRO A 146 -5.87 -4.56 9.25
C PRO A 146 -5.63 -3.23 9.98
N LYS A 147 -6.09 -3.11 11.21
CA LYS A 147 -5.96 -1.86 12.00
C LYS A 147 -4.51 -1.35 12.10
N ALA A 148 -3.55 -2.26 12.19
CA ALA A 148 -2.14 -1.89 12.26
C ALA A 148 -1.58 -1.26 10.97
N THR A 149 -2.28 -1.34 9.84
CA THR A 149 -1.93 -0.61 8.60
C THR A 149 -1.91 0.91 8.82
N THR A 150 -2.63 1.40 9.81
CA THR A 150 -2.56 2.80 10.23
C THR A 150 -1.14 3.21 10.63
N LEU A 151 -0.37 2.33 11.27
CA LEU A 151 1.04 2.59 11.63
C LEU A 151 1.91 2.77 10.39
N VAL A 152 1.64 2.01 9.32
CA VAL A 152 2.33 2.16 8.03
C VAL A 152 2.07 3.54 7.43
N ALA A 153 0.83 4.02 7.48
CA ALA A 153 0.49 5.35 7.00
C ALA A 153 1.23 6.45 7.79
N PHE A 154 1.27 6.35 9.11
CA PHE A 154 2.01 7.29 9.95
C PHE A 154 3.52 7.25 9.70
N TYR A 155 4.08 6.05 9.49
CA TYR A 155 5.49 5.95 9.06
C TYR A 155 5.76 6.78 7.81
N TYR A 156 4.92 6.67 6.76
CA TYR A 156 5.09 7.43 5.53
C TYR A 156 4.93 8.95 5.74
N TYR A 157 4.06 9.40 6.64
CA TYR A 157 3.95 10.82 6.98
C TYR A 157 5.22 11.34 7.64
N VAL A 158 5.72 10.63 8.65
CA VAL A 158 6.93 11.03 9.38
C VAL A 158 8.15 11.01 8.46
N ALA A 159 8.33 9.94 7.67
CA ALA A 159 9.42 9.83 6.72
C ALA A 159 9.33 10.90 5.63
N GLY A 160 8.14 11.16 5.10
CA GLY A 160 7.92 12.20 4.09
C GLY A 160 8.25 13.59 4.60
N ILE A 161 7.82 13.96 5.80
CA ILE A 161 8.17 15.24 6.43
C ILE A 161 9.68 15.35 6.66
N ALA A 162 10.31 14.30 7.18
CA ALA A 162 11.76 14.28 7.40
C ALA A 162 12.55 14.52 6.11
N ILE A 163 12.13 13.90 5.00
CA ILE A 163 12.76 14.11 3.68
C ILE A 163 12.55 15.53 3.19
N ILE A 164 11.35 16.10 3.33
CA ILE A 164 11.09 17.49 2.91
C ILE A 164 12.01 18.47 3.66
N TRP A 165 12.27 18.23 4.94
CA TRP A 165 13.17 19.07 5.72
C TRP A 165 14.65 18.98 5.28
N THR A 166 15.00 17.93 4.53
CA THR A 166 16.35 17.75 3.97
C THR A 166 16.44 18.11 2.48
N ALA A 167 15.38 18.68 1.89
CA ALA A 167 15.30 18.95 0.45
C ALA A 167 16.34 19.99 -0.06
N GLU A 168 16.88 20.83 0.82
CA GLU A 168 17.96 21.78 0.48
C GLU A 168 19.36 21.19 0.65
N ALA A 169 19.48 19.95 1.17
CA ALA A 169 20.78 19.31 1.33
C ALA A 169 21.39 18.91 -0.02
N PRO A 170 22.71 18.89 -0.15
CA PRO A 170 23.38 18.52 -1.41
C PRO A 170 23.03 17.15 -1.95
N ASN A 171 22.58 16.24 -1.10
CA ASN A 171 22.19 14.86 -1.44
C ASN A 171 20.68 14.64 -1.45
N ALA A 172 19.88 15.70 -1.58
CA ALA A 172 18.41 15.61 -1.51
C ALA A 172 17.79 14.70 -2.58
N MET A 173 18.41 14.55 -3.76
CA MET A 173 18.00 13.62 -4.80
C MET A 173 18.70 12.25 -4.71
N SER A 174 19.26 11.90 -3.55
CA SER A 174 19.80 10.56 -3.35
C SER A 174 18.71 9.49 -3.45
N GLY A 175 18.99 8.41 -4.19
CA GLY A 175 18.09 7.26 -4.31
C GLY A 175 17.72 6.65 -2.97
N TRP A 176 18.57 6.80 -1.97
CA TRP A 176 18.32 6.28 -0.63
C TRP A 176 17.14 6.98 0.06
N HIS A 177 16.84 8.25 -0.23
CA HIS A 177 15.64 8.90 0.30
C HIS A 177 14.35 8.20 -0.15
N VAL A 178 14.26 7.79 -1.41
CA VAL A 178 13.11 7.06 -1.93
C VAL A 178 13.19 5.58 -1.52
N GLY A 179 14.34 4.93 -1.78
CA GLY A 179 14.49 3.50 -1.58
C GLY A 179 14.35 3.05 -0.12
N LEU A 180 14.95 3.79 0.84
CA LEU A 180 14.76 3.48 2.28
C LEU A 180 13.33 3.75 2.71
N THR A 181 12.75 4.88 2.30
CA THR A 181 11.40 5.26 2.72
C THR A 181 10.37 4.24 2.23
N PHE A 182 10.39 3.94 0.94
CA PHE A 182 9.43 2.98 0.39
C PHE A 182 9.81 1.53 0.73
N GLY A 183 11.09 1.19 0.72
CA GLY A 183 11.57 -0.15 1.08
C GLY A 183 11.19 -0.55 2.50
N ILE A 184 11.51 0.29 3.49
CA ILE A 184 11.16 0.04 4.90
C ILE A 184 9.64 0.06 5.07
N GLY A 185 8.93 1.02 4.48
CA GLY A 185 7.48 1.11 4.57
C GLY A 185 6.77 -0.13 4.04
N GLN A 186 7.22 -0.69 2.90
CA GLN A 186 6.71 -1.94 2.35
C GLN A 186 7.03 -3.14 3.25
N LEU A 187 8.23 -3.21 3.84
CA LEU A 187 8.57 -4.27 4.78
C LEU A 187 7.75 -4.21 6.07
N ILE A 188 7.50 -3.01 6.62
CA ILE A 188 6.60 -2.84 7.76
C ILE A 188 5.19 -3.29 7.39
N GLY A 189 4.70 -2.88 6.21
CA GLY A 189 3.40 -3.32 5.68
C GLY A 189 3.31 -4.84 5.53
N ALA A 190 4.33 -5.46 4.95
CA ALA A 190 4.44 -6.92 4.84
C ALA A 190 4.40 -7.62 6.21
N GLY A 191 5.14 -7.09 7.19
CA GLY A 191 5.12 -7.58 8.57
C GLY A 191 3.72 -7.50 9.19
N VAL A 192 3.02 -6.38 9.04
CA VAL A 192 1.65 -6.19 9.53
C VAL A 192 0.70 -7.23 8.92
N LEU A 193 0.78 -7.44 7.59
CA LEU A 193 -0.07 -8.41 6.91
C LEU A 193 0.22 -9.84 7.35
N TYR A 194 1.49 -10.21 7.46
CA TYR A 194 1.90 -11.53 7.92
C TYR A 194 1.34 -11.85 9.31
N TRP A 195 1.54 -10.94 10.27
CA TRP A 195 1.12 -11.17 11.66
C TRP A 195 -0.41 -11.19 11.82
N GLN A 196 -1.14 -10.34 11.10
CA GLN A 196 -2.58 -10.17 11.31
C GLN A 196 -3.45 -11.06 10.40
N ILE A 197 -2.95 -11.47 9.26
CA ILE A 197 -3.72 -12.27 8.30
C ILE A 197 -3.18 -13.69 8.21
N GLU A 198 -1.89 -13.86 7.86
CA GLU A 198 -1.37 -15.17 7.49
C GLU A 198 -1.18 -16.06 8.72
N ARG A 199 -0.57 -15.54 9.77
CA ARG A 199 -0.35 -16.32 11.01
C ARG A 199 -1.64 -16.77 11.68
N THR A 200 -2.65 -15.92 11.73
CA THR A 200 -3.94 -16.23 12.36
C THR A 200 -4.70 -17.31 11.58
N THR A 201 -4.58 -17.34 10.26
CA THR A 201 -5.22 -18.35 9.41
C THR A 201 -4.54 -19.71 9.55
N THR A 202 -3.21 -19.74 9.65
CA THR A 202 -2.45 -20.98 9.84
C THR A 202 -2.72 -21.63 11.19
N SER A 203 -2.84 -20.82 12.25
CA SER A 203 -3.17 -21.32 13.59
C SER A 203 -4.55 -21.99 13.63
N ARG A 204 -5.57 -21.36 13.05
CA ARG A 204 -6.92 -21.95 13.00
C ARG A 204 -6.97 -23.28 12.26
N ARG A 205 -6.32 -23.38 11.08
CA ARG A 205 -6.24 -24.64 10.33
C ARG A 205 -5.60 -25.78 11.13
N HIS A 206 -4.61 -25.45 11.96
CA HIS A 206 -3.93 -26.44 12.76
C HIS A 206 -4.77 -26.92 13.95
N ASP A 207 -5.59 -26.02 14.49
CA ASP A 207 -6.52 -26.34 15.58
C ASP A 207 -7.70 -27.17 15.04
N ASP A 208 -8.28 -26.82 13.91
CA ASP A 208 -9.35 -27.56 13.24
C ASP A 208 -8.90 -29.01 12.88
N ALA A 209 -7.68 -29.17 12.33
CA ALA A 209 -7.13 -30.49 12.01
C ALA A 209 -6.88 -31.38 13.25
N LYS A 210 -6.54 -30.75 14.39
CA LYS A 210 -6.37 -31.48 15.67
C LYS A 210 -7.70 -31.88 16.30
N GLU A 211 -8.78 -31.15 16.05
CA GLU A 211 -10.12 -31.53 16.51
C GLU A 211 -10.66 -32.70 15.68
N GLU A 212 -10.49 -32.68 14.35
CA GLU A 212 -10.87 -33.83 13.48
C GLU A 212 -10.12 -35.10 13.84
N ASP A 213 -8.82 -35.03 14.18
CA ASP A 213 -8.03 -36.19 14.61
C ASP A 213 -8.45 -36.75 16.02
N ARG A 214 -9.14 -35.96 16.81
CA ARG A 214 -9.63 -36.38 18.14
C ARG A 214 -11.02 -37.02 18.10
N GLU A 215 -11.79 -36.75 17.04
CA GLU A 215 -13.15 -37.28 16.85
C GLU A 215 -13.15 -38.57 16.01
N SER A 216 -12.03 -38.92 15.35
CA SER A 216 -11.82 -40.16 14.61
C SER A 216 -11.20 -41.25 15.48
#